data_55623b0b3c9e9cdda91ef632d704c3f4
#
_entry.id   55623b0b3c9e9cdda91ef632d704c3f4
#
_cell.length_a   1.000
_cell.length_b   1.000
_cell.length_c   1.000
_cell.angle_alpha   90.00
_cell.angle_beta   90.00
_cell.angle_gamma   90.00
#
_symmetry.space_group_name_H-M   'P 1'
#
loop_
_entity.id
_entity.type
_entity.pdbx_description
1 polymer ?
#
loop_
_entity_poly.entity_id
_entity_poly.type
_entity_poly.pdbx_seq_one_letter_code
_entity_poly.pdbx_strand_id
1 'polypeptide(L)' 'MFPEFRDLISRLKTDDDHFARLFHRHNALDQQIKNMEAGIVPANGMAIEQLKKEKLQLKDSLYQILRKAESV' A
#
# COMPACT_ATOMS: atom_id res chain seq x y z
N MET A 1 2.00 1.71 -8.41
CA MET A 1 0.78 2.16 -7.72
C MET A 1 0.32 3.42 -8.37
N PHE A 2 -0.07 4.41 -8.19
CA PHE A 2 -0.65 5.57 -8.85
C PHE A 2 0.38 6.30 -9.75
N PRO A 3 0.46 5.99 -11.06
CA PRO A 3 1.50 6.59 -11.92
C PRO A 3 1.43 8.12 -11.98
N GLU A 4 0.23 8.68 -11.90
CA GLU A 4 0.01 10.13 -11.94
C GLU A 4 0.54 10.84 -10.69
N PHE A 5 0.79 10.11 -9.62
CA PHE A 5 1.28 10.67 -8.35
C PHE A 5 2.73 10.30 -8.06
N ARG A 6 3.48 9.83 -9.05
CA ARG A 6 4.84 9.32 -8.84
C ARG A 6 5.73 10.33 -8.10
N ASP A 7 5.76 11.56 -8.58
CA ASP A 7 6.61 12.60 -8.00
C ASP A 7 6.13 12.99 -6.60
N LEU A 8 4.82 13.06 -6.42
CA LEU A 8 4.23 13.38 -5.13
C LEU A 8 4.50 12.29 -4.11
N ILE A 9 4.40 11.03 -4.52
CA ILE A 9 4.73 9.90 -3.65
C ILE A 9 6.17 9.98 -3.17
N SER A 10 7.11 10.25 -4.07
CA SER A 10 8.52 10.37 -3.73
C SER A 10 8.75 11.47 -2.70
N ARG A 11 8.07 12.59 -2.85
CA ARG A 11 8.19 13.71 -1.94
C ARG A 11 7.59 13.41 -0.57
N LEU A 12 6.40 12.82 -0.55
CA LEU A 12 5.71 12.50 0.70
C LEU A 12 6.41 11.40 1.49
N LYS A 13 7.05 10.46 0.83
CA LYS A 13 7.82 9.43 1.53
C LYS A 13 8.96 10.02 2.36
N THR A 14 9.46 11.17 1.95
CA THR A 14 10.53 11.87 2.66
C THR A 14 9.97 12.85 3.70
N ASP A 15 8.91 13.57 3.35
CA ASP A 15 8.41 14.69 4.14
C ASP A 15 7.32 14.32 5.13
N ASP A 16 6.64 13.20 4.95
CA ASP A 16 5.51 12.79 5.77
C ASP A 16 5.72 11.38 6.31
N ASP A 17 6.04 11.29 7.60
CA ASP A 17 6.28 10.00 8.26
C ASP A 17 5.04 9.11 8.24
N HIS A 18 3.86 9.69 8.40
CA HIS A 18 2.62 8.93 8.38
C HIS A 18 2.40 8.29 7.01
N PHE A 19 2.59 9.08 5.96
CA PHE A 19 2.47 8.56 4.59
C PHE A 19 3.52 7.47 4.34
N ALA A 20 4.76 7.69 4.76
CA ALA A 20 5.83 6.73 4.57
C ALA A 20 5.50 5.38 5.22
N ARG A 21 4.95 5.40 6.44
CA ARG A 21 4.57 4.17 7.15
C ARG A 21 3.47 3.42 6.41
N LEU A 22 2.44 4.14 5.97
CA LEU A 22 1.34 3.53 5.21
C LEU A 22 1.84 2.95 3.89
N PHE A 23 2.72 3.67 3.23
CA PHE A 23 3.29 3.24 1.95
C PHE A 23 4.11 1.96 2.11
N HIS A 24 4.98 1.93 3.11
CA HIS A 24 5.80 0.73 3.38
C HIS A 24 4.95 -0.46 3.79
N ARG A 25 3.92 -0.23 4.62
CA ARG A 25 3.02 -1.30 5.01
C ARG A 25 2.27 -1.86 3.81
N HIS A 26 1.80 -1.00 2.92
CA HIS A 26 1.13 -1.44 1.68
C HIS A 26 2.05 -2.34 0.85
N ASN A 27 3.30 -1.92 0.69
CA ASN A 27 4.27 -2.69 -0.09
C ASN A 27 4.59 -4.02 0.58
N ALA A 28 4.71 -4.04 1.91
CA ALA A 28 4.96 -5.27 2.65
C ALA A 28 3.80 -6.26 2.49
N LEU A 29 2.56 -5.77 2.58
CA LEU A 29 1.38 -6.62 2.38
C LEU A 29 1.29 -7.14 0.95
N ASP A 30 1.59 -6.30 -0.03
CA ASP A 30 1.60 -6.71 -1.43
C ASP A 30 2.59 -7.85 -1.66
N GLN A 31 3.79 -7.74 -1.11
CA GLN A 31 4.81 -8.78 -1.24
C GLN A 31 4.38 -10.06 -0.52
N GLN A 32 3.79 -9.93 0.66
CA GLN A 32 3.32 -11.06 1.44
C GLN A 32 2.23 -11.84 0.69
N ILE A 33 1.28 -11.12 0.10
CA ILE A 33 0.22 -11.72 -0.70
C ILE A 33 0.80 -12.47 -1.90
N LYS A 34 1.75 -11.86 -2.59
CA LYS A 34 2.40 -12.49 -3.74
C LYS A 34 3.13 -13.77 -3.34
N ASN A 35 3.81 -13.76 -2.21
CA ASN A 35 4.50 -14.94 -1.70
C ASN A 35 3.52 -16.06 -1.37
N MET A 36 2.39 -15.73 -0.78
CA MET A 36 1.35 -16.71 -0.46
C MET A 36 0.72 -17.29 -1.72
N GLU A 37 0.42 -16.45 -2.70
CA GLU A 37 -0.18 -16.90 -3.96
C GLU A 37 0.78 -17.75 -4.78
N ALA A 38 2.07 -17.48 -4.67
CA ALA A 38 3.11 -18.27 -5.36
C ALA A 38 3.44 -19.57 -4.64
N GLY A 39 2.86 -19.81 -3.45
CA GLY A 39 3.11 -21.03 -2.68
C GLY A 39 4.45 -21.03 -1.92
N ILE A 40 5.13 -19.89 -1.85
CA ILE A 40 6.40 -19.77 -1.12
C ILE A 40 6.14 -19.84 0.40
N VAL A 41 5.04 -19.24 0.85
CA VAL A 41 4.61 -19.26 2.24
C VAL A 41 3.26 -19.98 2.31
N PRO A 42 3.11 -20.97 3.22
CA PRO A 42 1.83 -21.65 3.39
C PRO A 42 0.74 -20.68 3.81
N ALA A 43 -0.40 -20.73 3.12
CA ALA A 43 -1.53 -19.85 3.43
C ALA A 43 -2.82 -20.47 2.93
N ASN A 44 -3.93 -20.18 3.63
CA ASN A 44 -5.25 -20.56 3.15
C ASN A 44 -5.92 -19.36 2.47
N GLY A 45 -7.00 -19.60 1.73
CA GLY A 45 -7.68 -18.54 0.99
C GLY A 45 -8.22 -17.43 1.89
N MET A 46 -8.62 -17.78 3.11
CA MET A 46 -9.13 -16.78 4.06
C MET A 46 -8.04 -15.81 4.50
N ALA A 47 -6.84 -16.29 4.75
CA ALA A 47 -5.72 -15.44 5.13
C ALA A 47 -5.36 -14.49 3.98
N ILE A 48 -5.32 -15.00 2.76
CA ILE A 48 -5.03 -14.18 1.58
C ILE A 48 -6.09 -13.09 1.41
N GLU A 49 -7.36 -13.43 1.57
CA GLU A 49 -8.44 -12.45 1.45
C GLU A 49 -8.36 -11.36 2.50
N GLN A 50 -8.03 -11.71 3.75
CA GLN A 50 -7.87 -10.72 4.81
C GLN A 50 -6.75 -9.74 4.50
N LEU A 51 -5.63 -10.25 4.01
CA LEU A 51 -4.49 -9.40 3.66
C LEU A 51 -4.80 -8.50 2.46
N LYS A 52 -5.54 -9.01 1.48
CA LYS A 52 -5.98 -8.20 0.34
C LYS A 52 -6.91 -7.08 0.77
N LYS A 53 -7.80 -7.35 1.72
CA LYS A 53 -8.71 -6.38 2.28
C LYS A 53 -7.95 -5.25 2.99
N GLU A 54 -6.98 -5.63 3.81
CA GLU A 54 -6.14 -4.66 4.51
C GLU A 54 -5.31 -3.82 3.53
N LYS A 55 -4.75 -4.46 2.51
CA LYS A 55 -4.01 -3.77 1.46
C LYS A 55 -4.89 -2.74 0.74
N LEU A 56 -6.13 -3.10 0.45
CA LEU A 56 -7.07 -2.19 -0.22
C LEU A 56 -7.39 -0.98 0.66
N GLN A 57 -7.58 -1.19 1.96
CA GLN A 57 -7.81 -0.11 2.91
C GLN A 57 -6.62 0.85 2.96
N LEU A 58 -5.42 0.31 2.97
CA LEU A 58 -4.21 1.13 2.95
C LEU A 58 -4.09 1.92 1.65
N LYS A 59 -4.41 1.28 0.53
CA LYS A 59 -4.40 1.94 -0.77
C LYS A 59 -5.38 3.12 -0.81
N ASP A 60 -6.57 2.93 -0.25
CA ASP A 60 -7.56 4.00 -0.18
C ASP A 60 -7.07 5.16 0.69
N SER A 61 -6.47 4.85 1.83
CA SER A 61 -5.90 5.88 2.71
C SER A 61 -4.79 6.65 2.02
N LEU A 62 -3.90 5.96 1.32
CA LEU A 62 -2.83 6.59 0.55
C LEU A 62 -3.40 7.49 -0.53
N TYR A 63 -4.41 7.03 -1.23
CA TYR A 63 -5.05 7.80 -2.30
C TYR A 63 -5.66 9.08 -1.77
N GLN A 64 -6.33 9.02 -0.62
CA GLN A 64 -6.91 10.21 0.00
C GLN A 64 -5.85 11.24 0.39
N ILE A 65 -4.73 10.77 0.93
CA ILE A 65 -3.62 11.67 1.27
C ILE A 65 -3.07 12.33 0.01
N LEU A 66 -2.89 11.57 -1.05
CA LEU A 66 -2.38 12.08 -2.32
C LEU A 66 -3.32 13.10 -2.93
N ARG A 67 -4.62 12.83 -2.92
CA ARG A 67 -5.63 13.76 -3.44
C ARG A 67 -5.62 15.06 -2.65
N LYS A 68 -5.51 14.97 -1.35
CA LYS A 68 -5.49 16.12 -0.45
C LYS A 68 -4.24 16.98 -0.70
N ALA A 69 -3.10 16.35 -0.85
CA ALA A 69 -1.84 17.04 -1.11
C ALA A 69 -1.86 17.71 -2.49
N GLU A 70 -2.47 17.08 -3.48
CA GLU A 70 -2.58 17.62 -4.82
C GLU A 70 -3.50 18.85 -4.87
N SER A 71 -4.53 18.89 -4.04
CA SER A 71 -5.51 19.97 -4.03
C SER A 71 -5.00 21.29 -3.44
N VAL A 72 -3.86 21.29 -2.80
CA VAL A 72 -3.30 22.48 -2.13
C VAL A 72 -2.55 23.42 -3.09
#